data_611be9bcea039d1ed67bcc1b17893d6c
#
_entry.id   611be9bcea039d1ed67bcc1b17893d6c
#
_cell.length_a   1.000
_cell.length_b   1.000
_cell.length_c   1.000
_cell.angle_alpha   90.00
_cell.angle_beta   90.00
_cell.angle_gamma   90.00
#
_symmetry.space_group_name_H-M   'P 1'
#
loop_
_entity.id
_entity.type
_entity.pdbx_description
1 polymer ?
#
loop_
_entity_poly.entity_id
_entity_poly.type
_entity_poly.pdbx_seq_one_letter_code
_entity_poly.pdbx_strand_id
1 'polypeptide(L)'
;RSTQAKTLFPYTTLFRSLTALFTGLFIWWISGMSWSNIYLPITTSLLLASTMSSTDSASVFAILRSQKMNLKHNLRPMLELESGSNDPMAYMLTIVLIQFIQSSGMGVGAIVGSFVIQFIVGAAAGYVLGKLAIRMLNKLNIDNQALYPILLLAFVFFTFSITDLLKGNGYLAVYIAGIMVGNNKIMHRKDIYTFMDGLTWLSQIIMFLCLGLLVNPHEMLEVAAVALLIGVFMIIIGRPLSVFLCLLPFRKITMKSRIFVS
;
A
#
# COMPACT_ATOMS: atom_id res chain seq x y z
N ARG A 1 4.70 13.35 -18.53
CA ARG A 1 4.22 12.10 -17.95
C ARG A 1 2.98 12.37 -17.14
N SER A 2 1.95 11.68 -17.39
CA SER A 2 0.62 12.03 -17.81
C SER A 2 -0.22 12.68 -16.71
N THR A 3 -0.94 13.72 -17.07
CA THR A 3 -2.03 14.38 -16.32
C THR A 3 -3.04 13.33 -15.79
N GLN A 4 -3.20 12.19 -16.46
CA GLN A 4 -4.06 11.08 -16.07
C GLN A 4 -3.62 10.37 -14.77
N ALA A 5 -2.31 10.19 -14.54
CA ALA A 5 -1.84 9.55 -13.31
C ALA A 5 -2.13 10.42 -12.06
N LYS A 6 -2.04 11.75 -12.20
CA LYS A 6 -2.32 12.69 -11.11
C LYS A 6 -3.81 12.75 -10.74
N THR A 7 -4.70 12.56 -11.72
CA THR A 7 -6.15 12.55 -11.48
C THR A 7 -6.66 11.20 -10.95
N LEU A 8 -5.90 10.11 -11.14
CA LEU A 8 -6.27 8.77 -10.68
C LEU A 8 -5.85 8.48 -9.23
N PHE A 9 -4.89 9.23 -8.68
CA PHE A 9 -4.40 9.01 -7.32
C PHE A 9 -5.49 8.96 -6.23
N PRO A 10 -6.48 9.87 -6.17
CA PRO A 10 -7.54 9.77 -5.16
C PRO A 10 -8.47 8.56 -5.37
N TYR A 11 -8.53 8.02 -6.58
CA TYR A 11 -9.40 6.88 -6.88
C TYR A 11 -8.77 5.54 -6.54
N THR A 12 -7.44 5.42 -6.58
CA THR A 12 -6.74 4.21 -6.12
C THR A 12 -6.93 3.98 -4.63
N THR A 13 -6.98 5.06 -3.85
CA THR A 13 -7.28 4.99 -2.41
C THR A 13 -8.72 4.54 -2.16
N LEU A 14 -9.68 5.03 -2.97
CA LEU A 14 -11.08 4.61 -2.90
C LEU A 14 -11.27 3.14 -3.28
N PHE A 15 -10.53 2.60 -4.27
CA PHE A 15 -10.59 1.19 -4.61
C PHE A 15 -10.33 0.31 -3.40
N ARG A 16 -9.32 0.66 -2.62
CA ARG A 16 -8.91 -0.11 -1.44
C ARG A 16 -9.92 -0.05 -0.33
N SER A 17 -10.36 1.14 0.02
CA SER A 17 -11.38 1.31 1.05
C SER A 17 -12.66 0.55 0.70
N LEU A 18 -13.06 0.55 -0.58
CA LEU A 18 -14.21 -0.22 -1.05
C LEU A 18 -13.94 -1.73 -1.06
N THR A 19 -12.76 -2.17 -1.50
CA THR A 19 -12.40 -3.59 -1.45
C THR A 19 -12.39 -4.10 -0.01
N ALA A 20 -11.77 -3.35 0.92
CA ALA A 20 -11.78 -3.68 2.34
C ALA A 20 -13.20 -3.69 2.92
N LEU A 21 -14.06 -2.75 2.51
CA LEU A 21 -15.45 -2.69 2.94
C LEU A 21 -16.24 -3.92 2.46
N PHE A 22 -16.21 -4.21 1.15
CA PHE A 22 -16.96 -5.36 0.61
C PHE A 22 -16.45 -6.69 1.14
N THR A 23 -15.13 -6.86 1.22
CA THR A 23 -14.53 -8.08 1.78
C THR A 23 -14.83 -8.19 3.27
N GLY A 24 -14.77 -7.10 4.02
CA GLY A 24 -15.07 -7.09 5.46
C GLY A 24 -16.54 -7.40 5.76
N LEU A 25 -17.47 -6.87 4.96
CA LEU A 25 -18.89 -7.23 5.07
C LEU A 25 -19.13 -8.70 4.73
N PHE A 26 -18.44 -9.24 3.75
CA PHE A 26 -18.53 -10.65 3.39
C PHE A 26 -17.95 -11.55 4.49
N ILE A 27 -16.80 -11.18 5.09
CA ILE A 27 -16.21 -11.90 6.23
C ILE A 27 -17.18 -11.89 7.41
N TRP A 28 -17.75 -10.75 7.74
CA TRP A 28 -18.74 -10.64 8.81
C TRP A 28 -19.96 -11.51 8.55
N TRP A 29 -20.47 -11.52 7.32
CA TRP A 29 -21.63 -12.33 6.93
C TRP A 29 -21.33 -13.84 7.02
N ILE A 30 -20.17 -14.30 6.50
CA ILE A 30 -19.75 -15.70 6.55
C ILE A 30 -19.47 -16.13 7.99
N SER A 31 -18.82 -15.30 8.80
CA SER A 31 -18.51 -15.63 10.19
C SER A 31 -19.74 -15.78 11.07
N GLY A 32 -20.88 -15.24 10.67
CA GLY A 32 -22.18 -15.45 11.34
C GLY A 32 -22.89 -16.74 10.96
N MET A 33 -22.36 -17.52 10.01
CA MET A 33 -22.96 -18.78 9.59
C MET A 33 -22.58 -19.94 10.52
N SER A 34 -23.52 -20.82 10.81
CA SER A 34 -23.36 -21.95 11.75
C SER A 34 -22.25 -22.96 11.40
N TRP A 35 -21.84 -23.02 10.13
CA TRP A 35 -20.79 -23.93 9.66
C TRP A 35 -19.36 -23.34 9.73
N SER A 36 -19.23 -22.02 9.94
CA SER A 36 -17.93 -21.36 9.93
C SER A 36 -17.12 -21.59 11.22
N ASN A 37 -17.76 -21.98 12.32
CA ASN A 37 -17.18 -22.11 13.67
C ASN A 37 -16.39 -20.89 14.17
N ILE A 38 -16.45 -19.78 13.45
CA ILE A 38 -15.70 -18.55 13.72
C ILE A 38 -16.71 -17.41 13.77
N TYR A 39 -16.74 -16.68 14.87
CA TYR A 39 -17.53 -15.44 14.96
C TYR A 39 -16.61 -14.22 15.04
N LEU A 40 -16.68 -13.35 14.03
CA LEU A 40 -15.93 -12.12 13.95
C LEU A 40 -16.88 -10.91 13.99
N PRO A 41 -16.75 -10.02 14.98
CA PRO A 41 -17.44 -8.73 14.94
C PRO A 41 -17.11 -7.94 13.66
N ILE A 42 -18.01 -7.07 13.23
CA ILE A 42 -17.82 -6.29 12.01
C ILE A 42 -16.51 -5.49 11.98
N THR A 43 -16.08 -4.96 13.11
CA THR A 43 -14.82 -4.21 13.24
C THR A 43 -13.60 -5.10 12.99
N THR A 44 -13.57 -6.30 13.55
CA THR A 44 -12.50 -7.28 13.34
C THR A 44 -12.52 -7.83 11.91
N SER A 45 -13.71 -8.03 11.34
CA SER A 45 -13.87 -8.43 9.93
C SER A 45 -13.33 -7.36 8.97
N LEU A 46 -13.60 -6.09 9.25
CA LEU A 46 -13.03 -4.97 8.49
C LEU A 46 -11.52 -4.85 8.67
N LEU A 47 -11.01 -5.11 9.89
CA LEU A 47 -9.57 -5.14 10.16
C LEU A 47 -8.88 -6.23 9.34
N LEU A 48 -9.41 -7.45 9.34
CA LEU A 48 -8.89 -8.55 8.54
C LEU A 48 -8.93 -8.21 7.04
N ALA A 49 -10.04 -7.65 6.56
CA ALA A 49 -10.17 -7.22 5.17
C ALA A 49 -9.19 -6.11 4.80
N SER A 50 -8.91 -5.17 5.71
CA SER A 50 -7.96 -4.08 5.44
C SER A 50 -6.52 -4.59 5.26
N THR A 51 -6.10 -5.58 6.05
CA THR A 51 -4.79 -6.21 5.90
C THR A 51 -4.69 -7.03 4.62
N MET A 52 -5.75 -7.74 4.24
CA MET A 52 -5.79 -8.56 3.01
C MET A 52 -5.95 -7.72 1.74
N SER A 53 -6.45 -6.50 1.84
CA SER A 53 -6.74 -5.66 0.67
C SER A 53 -5.49 -5.13 -0.04
N SER A 54 -4.32 -5.10 0.61
CA SER A 54 -3.06 -4.73 -0.01
C SER A 54 -2.56 -5.81 -0.95
N THR A 55 -2.08 -5.39 -2.13
CA THR A 55 -1.38 -6.27 -3.08
C THR A 55 0.11 -6.04 -2.96
N ASP A 56 0.89 -7.11 -3.09
CA ASP A 56 2.34 -7.03 -3.12
C ASP A 56 2.83 -6.23 -4.34
N SER A 57 3.18 -4.98 -4.09
CA SER A 57 3.70 -4.06 -5.11
C SER A 57 5.04 -4.53 -5.67
N ALA A 58 5.89 -5.16 -4.85
CA ALA A 58 7.19 -5.63 -5.27
C ALA A 58 7.07 -6.75 -6.32
N SER A 59 6.17 -7.70 -6.13
CA SER A 59 5.88 -8.77 -7.11
C SER A 59 5.33 -8.20 -8.42
N VAL A 60 4.40 -7.24 -8.36
CA VAL A 60 3.86 -6.58 -9.56
C VAL A 60 4.96 -5.86 -10.34
N PHE A 61 5.83 -5.11 -9.65
CA PHE A 61 6.95 -4.43 -10.30
C PHE A 61 7.97 -5.42 -10.88
N ALA A 62 8.28 -6.51 -10.19
CA ALA A 62 9.19 -7.55 -10.68
C ALA A 62 8.66 -8.18 -11.97
N ILE A 63 7.39 -8.55 -12.02
CA ILE A 63 6.75 -9.13 -13.21
C ILE A 63 6.74 -8.13 -14.37
N LEU A 64 6.35 -6.88 -14.12
CA LEU A 64 6.30 -5.84 -15.16
C LEU A 64 7.69 -5.50 -15.73
N ARG A 65 8.74 -5.59 -14.91
CA ARG A 65 10.13 -5.36 -15.33
C ARG A 65 10.70 -6.56 -16.10
N SER A 66 10.52 -7.79 -15.60
CA SER A 66 11.07 -9.01 -16.19
C SER A 66 10.52 -9.30 -17.59
N GLN A 67 9.25 -9.07 -17.79
CA GLN A 67 8.55 -9.38 -19.04
C GLN A 67 8.74 -8.31 -20.13
N LYS A 68 9.40 -7.17 -19.84
CA LYS A 68 9.52 -6.00 -20.76
C LYS A 68 8.21 -5.64 -21.46
N MET A 69 7.07 -5.93 -20.84
CA MET A 69 5.75 -5.78 -21.43
C MET A 69 5.42 -4.30 -21.64
N ASN A 70 5.28 -3.90 -22.90
CA ASN A 70 4.69 -2.63 -23.28
C ASN A 70 3.16 -2.77 -23.23
N LEU A 71 2.58 -2.46 -22.06
CA LEU A 71 1.13 -2.43 -21.91
C LEU A 71 0.56 -1.24 -22.69
N LYS A 72 -0.45 -1.53 -23.56
CA LYS A 72 -1.18 -0.49 -24.29
C LYS A 72 -1.91 0.45 -23.31
N HIS A 73 -2.21 1.66 -23.76
CA HIS A 73 -2.98 2.66 -23.03
C HIS A 73 -2.38 3.17 -21.70
N ASN A 74 -1.04 3.19 -21.57
CA ASN A 74 -0.36 3.64 -20.34
C ASN A 74 -0.80 2.88 -19.06
N LEU A 75 -1.21 1.62 -19.18
CA LEU A 75 -1.64 0.80 -18.04
C LEU A 75 -0.49 0.52 -17.07
N ARG A 76 0.76 0.45 -17.54
CA ARG A 76 1.91 0.22 -16.68
C ARG A 76 2.11 1.30 -15.61
N PRO A 77 2.15 2.61 -15.91
CA PRO A 77 2.22 3.65 -14.89
C PRO A 77 1.00 3.66 -13.94
N MET A 78 -0.16 3.22 -14.42
CA MET A 78 -1.37 3.11 -13.61
C MET A 78 -1.26 1.98 -12.60
N LEU A 79 -0.79 0.80 -13.01
CA LEU A 79 -0.54 -0.32 -12.11
C LEU A 79 0.58 -0.03 -11.10
N GLU A 80 1.67 0.63 -11.55
CA GLU A 80 2.75 1.06 -10.68
C GLU A 80 2.26 2.05 -9.61
N LEU A 81 1.38 2.98 -9.97
CA LEU A 81 0.79 3.92 -9.03
C LEU A 81 -0.22 3.24 -8.10
N GLU A 82 -1.06 2.39 -8.65
CA GLU A 82 -2.05 1.64 -7.87
C GLU A 82 -1.36 0.76 -6.83
N SER A 83 -0.42 -0.09 -7.24
CA SER A 83 0.31 -0.97 -6.33
C SER A 83 1.11 -0.20 -5.28
N GLY A 84 1.81 0.87 -5.65
CA GLY A 84 2.63 1.63 -4.71
C GLY A 84 1.84 2.48 -3.71
N SER A 85 0.64 2.96 -4.08
CA SER A 85 -0.22 3.73 -3.16
C SER A 85 -1.04 2.83 -2.22
N ASN A 86 -1.11 1.54 -2.50
CA ASN A 86 -1.88 0.58 -1.71
C ASN A 86 -1.36 0.41 -0.29
N ASP A 87 -0.04 0.20 -0.17
CA ASP A 87 0.59 -0.15 1.10
C ASP A 87 0.40 0.94 2.16
N PRO A 88 0.66 2.24 1.89
CA PRO A 88 0.38 3.31 2.84
C PRO A 88 -1.09 3.38 3.25
N MET A 89 -2.03 3.14 2.32
CA MET A 89 -3.47 3.22 2.59
C MET A 89 -3.97 2.03 3.40
N ALA A 90 -3.54 0.81 3.06
CA ALA A 90 -3.86 -0.39 3.83
C ALA A 90 -3.36 -0.27 5.27
N TYR A 91 -2.11 0.20 5.44
CA TYR A 91 -1.53 0.45 6.75
C TYR A 91 -2.35 1.49 7.54
N MET A 92 -2.69 2.63 6.93
CA MET A 92 -3.51 3.65 7.58
C MET A 92 -4.85 3.11 8.05
N LEU A 93 -5.56 2.38 7.17
CA LEU A 93 -6.85 1.81 7.49
C LEU A 93 -6.74 0.78 8.62
N THR A 94 -5.71 -0.07 8.58
CA THR A 94 -5.44 -1.07 9.62
C THR A 94 -5.18 -0.41 10.98
N ILE A 95 -4.32 0.60 11.05
CA ILE A 95 -4.01 1.29 12.31
C ILE A 95 -5.24 2.01 12.87
N VAL A 96 -6.01 2.67 12.02
CA VAL A 96 -7.25 3.34 12.44
C VAL A 96 -8.26 2.35 13.01
N LEU A 97 -8.42 1.18 12.38
CA LEU A 97 -9.30 0.12 12.88
C LEU A 97 -8.80 -0.50 14.19
N ILE A 98 -7.48 -0.68 14.34
CA ILE A 98 -6.88 -1.12 15.61
C ILE A 98 -7.16 -0.10 16.72
N GLN A 99 -6.93 1.18 16.44
CA GLN A 99 -7.24 2.26 17.40
C GLN A 99 -8.72 2.26 17.78
N PHE A 100 -9.61 2.03 16.82
CA PHE A 100 -11.05 1.93 17.09
C PHE A 100 -11.41 0.75 18.00
N ILE A 101 -10.80 -0.41 17.76
CA ILE A 101 -11.05 -1.62 18.56
C ILE A 101 -10.50 -1.46 19.98
N GLN A 102 -9.32 -0.84 20.14
CA GLN A 102 -8.67 -0.64 21.44
C GLN A 102 -9.28 0.49 22.25
N SER A 103 -9.82 1.51 21.60
CA SER A 103 -10.38 2.69 22.27
C SER A 103 -11.89 2.55 22.43
N SER A 104 -12.32 1.84 23.48
CA SER A 104 -13.74 1.73 23.85
C SER A 104 -14.30 3.11 24.18
N GLY A 105 -14.86 3.82 23.18
CA GLY A 105 -15.52 5.12 23.41
C GLY A 105 -15.11 6.25 22.47
N MET A 106 -14.16 6.06 21.54
CA MET A 106 -13.89 7.09 20.54
C MET A 106 -15.06 7.19 19.55
N GLY A 107 -15.63 8.38 19.40
CA GLY A 107 -16.66 8.62 18.39
C GLY A 107 -16.10 8.51 16.97
N VAL A 108 -16.94 8.11 16.02
CA VAL A 108 -16.58 7.98 14.59
C VAL A 108 -15.93 9.26 14.05
N GLY A 109 -16.35 10.44 14.51
CA GLY A 109 -15.76 11.72 14.11
C GLY A 109 -14.29 11.87 14.50
N ALA A 110 -13.89 11.39 15.69
CA ALA A 110 -12.50 11.43 16.14
C ALA A 110 -11.60 10.52 15.28
N ILE A 111 -12.12 9.38 14.86
CA ILE A 111 -11.42 8.42 14.00
C ILE A 111 -11.19 9.01 12.62
N VAL A 112 -12.22 9.55 12.00
CA VAL A 112 -12.13 10.23 10.70
C VAL A 112 -11.17 11.41 10.79
N GLY A 113 -11.24 12.20 11.88
CA GLY A 113 -10.31 13.29 12.14
C GLY A 113 -8.85 12.83 12.22
N SER A 114 -8.60 11.77 12.97
CA SER A 114 -7.24 11.16 13.06
C SER A 114 -6.73 10.69 11.70
N PHE A 115 -7.58 10.03 10.92
CA PHE A 115 -7.22 9.58 9.56
C PHE A 115 -6.84 10.76 8.65
N VAL A 116 -7.64 11.84 8.66
CA VAL A 116 -7.37 13.04 7.85
C VAL A 116 -6.06 13.72 8.29
N ILE A 117 -5.82 13.83 9.58
CA ILE A 117 -4.58 14.42 10.12
C ILE A 117 -3.38 13.57 9.69
N GLN A 118 -3.42 12.26 9.89
CA GLN A 118 -2.35 11.34 9.48
C GLN A 118 -2.04 11.46 7.98
N PHE A 119 -3.06 11.61 7.16
CA PHE A 119 -2.90 11.76 5.71
C PHE A 119 -2.26 13.11 5.35
N ILE A 120 -2.77 14.22 5.88
CA ILE A 120 -2.27 15.57 5.57
C ILE A 120 -0.84 15.75 6.07
N VAL A 121 -0.57 15.37 7.32
CA VAL A 121 0.77 15.50 7.92
C VAL A 121 1.76 14.58 7.20
N GLY A 122 1.35 13.34 6.88
CA GLY A 122 2.18 12.40 6.11
C GLY A 122 2.54 12.93 4.73
N ALA A 123 1.56 13.46 4.00
CA ALA A 123 1.78 14.03 2.67
C ALA A 123 2.68 15.28 2.71
N ALA A 124 2.44 16.19 3.63
CA ALA A 124 3.22 17.41 3.80
C ALA A 124 4.68 17.10 4.19
N ALA A 125 4.88 16.24 5.20
CA ALA A 125 6.19 15.81 5.64
C ALA A 125 6.96 15.11 4.51
N GLY A 126 6.32 14.18 3.80
CA GLY A 126 6.93 13.49 2.65
C GLY A 126 7.38 14.44 1.55
N TYR A 127 6.57 15.46 1.25
CA TYR A 127 6.94 16.48 0.27
C TYR A 127 8.14 17.32 0.72
N VAL A 128 8.12 17.82 1.95
CA VAL A 128 9.19 18.68 2.49
C VAL A 128 10.50 17.91 2.63
N LEU A 129 10.45 16.72 3.25
CA LEU A 129 11.62 15.89 3.49
C LEU A 129 12.15 15.26 2.19
N GLY A 130 11.27 14.93 1.24
CA GLY A 130 11.68 14.51 -0.10
C GLY A 130 12.47 15.59 -0.86
N LYS A 131 12.03 16.86 -0.77
CA LYS A 131 12.80 17.99 -1.31
C LYS A 131 14.16 18.15 -0.63
N LEU A 132 14.19 17.97 0.70
CA LEU A 132 15.42 18.06 1.47
C LEU A 132 16.39 16.95 1.05
N ALA A 133 15.92 15.70 0.94
CA ALA A 133 16.72 14.56 0.49
C ALA A 133 17.34 14.81 -0.90
N ILE A 134 16.55 15.29 -1.87
CA ILE A 134 17.04 15.62 -3.21
C ILE A 134 18.14 16.68 -3.15
N ARG A 135 17.93 17.74 -2.37
CA ARG A 135 18.93 18.81 -2.21
C ARG A 135 20.22 18.28 -1.58
N MET A 136 20.11 17.46 -0.56
CA MET A 136 21.29 16.91 0.13
C MET A 136 22.05 15.94 -0.77
N LEU A 137 21.36 15.03 -1.46
CA LEU A 137 21.99 14.09 -2.40
C LEU A 137 22.74 14.80 -3.52
N ASN A 138 22.25 15.96 -3.97
CA ASN A 138 22.87 16.72 -5.08
C ASN A 138 23.91 17.76 -4.60
N LYS A 139 23.87 18.18 -3.33
CA LYS A 139 24.76 19.22 -2.82
C LYS A 139 25.96 18.64 -2.05
N LEU A 140 25.78 17.48 -1.41
CA LEU A 140 26.87 16.82 -0.69
C LEU A 140 27.82 16.19 -1.72
N ASN A 141 29.07 16.58 -1.65
CA ASN A 141 30.13 15.96 -2.43
C ASN A 141 30.88 14.97 -1.53
N ILE A 142 30.43 13.71 -1.56
CA ILE A 142 31.01 12.63 -0.74
C ILE A 142 31.98 11.87 -1.64
N ASP A 143 33.23 11.76 -1.21
CA ASP A 143 34.29 11.10 -1.98
C ASP A 143 33.98 9.63 -2.26
N ASN A 144 33.36 8.94 -1.32
CA ASN A 144 32.98 7.54 -1.48
C ASN A 144 31.55 7.41 -2.00
N GLN A 145 31.40 7.02 -3.25
CA GLN A 145 30.12 6.85 -3.94
C GLN A 145 29.19 5.83 -3.25
N ALA A 146 29.74 4.83 -2.56
CA ALA A 146 28.96 3.82 -1.86
C ALA A 146 28.17 4.38 -0.66
N LEU A 147 28.48 5.57 -0.18
CA LEU A 147 27.78 6.23 0.91
C LEU A 147 26.45 6.89 0.48
N TYR A 148 26.26 7.18 -0.81
CA TYR A 148 25.00 7.80 -1.29
C TYR A 148 23.77 6.93 -1.06
N PRO A 149 23.78 5.61 -1.34
CA PRO A 149 22.67 4.73 -1.00
C PRO A 149 22.38 4.68 0.50
N ILE A 150 23.44 4.65 1.33
CA ILE A 150 23.30 4.63 2.79
C ILE A 150 22.71 5.95 3.30
N LEU A 151 23.13 7.08 2.73
CA LEU A 151 22.56 8.39 3.04
C LEU A 151 21.06 8.42 2.70
N LEU A 152 20.66 7.89 1.53
CA LEU A 152 19.25 7.81 1.18
C LEU A 152 18.48 6.91 2.16
N LEU A 153 19.04 5.76 2.55
CA LEU A 153 18.43 4.88 3.54
C LEU A 153 18.26 5.59 4.90
N ALA A 154 19.26 6.34 5.34
CA ALA A 154 19.14 7.17 6.54
C ALA A 154 18.00 8.21 6.42
N PHE A 155 17.84 8.82 5.25
CA PHE A 155 16.70 9.71 4.96
C PHE A 155 15.35 9.01 5.00
N VAL A 156 15.25 7.76 4.57
CA VAL A 156 14.02 6.97 4.67
C VAL A 156 13.62 6.82 6.14
N PHE A 157 14.53 6.36 7.00
CA PHE A 157 14.25 6.22 8.44
C PHE A 157 13.95 7.55 9.11
N PHE A 158 14.71 8.59 8.77
CA PHE A 158 14.50 9.94 9.30
C PHE A 158 13.11 10.48 8.92
N THR A 159 12.71 10.33 7.66
CA THR A 159 11.40 10.75 7.17
C THR A 159 10.29 10.00 7.89
N PHE A 160 10.42 8.69 8.03
CA PHE A 160 9.46 7.88 8.75
C PHE A 160 9.31 8.34 10.20
N SER A 161 10.43 8.40 10.94
CA SER A 161 10.44 8.70 12.38
C SER A 161 9.92 10.11 12.70
N ILE A 162 10.34 11.12 11.93
CA ILE A 162 9.87 12.50 12.15
C ILE A 162 8.37 12.61 11.84
N THR A 163 7.91 11.96 10.79
CA THR A 163 6.49 12.03 10.43
C THR A 163 5.62 11.35 11.49
N ASP A 164 6.07 10.20 11.99
CA ASP A 164 5.38 9.46 13.05
C ASP A 164 5.34 10.28 14.36
N LEU A 165 6.44 10.92 14.73
CA LEU A 165 6.51 11.84 15.88
C LEU A 165 5.49 13.00 15.77
N LEU A 166 5.25 13.49 14.56
CA LEU A 166 4.25 14.54 14.27
C LEU A 166 2.81 13.98 14.16
N LYS A 167 2.59 12.69 14.53
CA LYS A 167 1.32 11.97 14.39
C LYS A 167 0.82 11.90 12.94
N GLY A 168 1.73 11.99 11.96
CA GLY A 168 1.46 11.74 10.56
C GLY A 168 1.70 10.28 10.19
N ASN A 169 1.30 9.88 8.98
CA ASN A 169 1.63 8.56 8.47
C ASN A 169 3.04 8.52 7.88
N GLY A 170 3.99 7.87 8.60
CA GLY A 170 5.38 7.74 8.17
C GLY A 170 5.54 6.95 6.86
N TYR A 171 4.74 5.93 6.60
CA TYR A 171 4.78 5.18 5.35
C TYR A 171 4.36 6.03 4.15
N LEU A 172 3.28 6.80 4.30
CA LEU A 172 2.83 7.74 3.27
C LEU A 172 3.91 8.80 2.98
N ALA A 173 4.56 9.31 4.03
CA ALA A 173 5.62 10.30 3.87
C ALA A 173 6.82 9.73 3.11
N VAL A 174 7.29 8.54 3.48
CA VAL A 174 8.39 7.85 2.78
C VAL A 174 8.02 7.55 1.33
N TYR A 175 6.79 7.12 1.08
CA TYR A 175 6.31 6.85 -0.28
C TYR A 175 6.34 8.12 -1.15
N ILE A 176 5.81 9.24 -0.65
CA ILE A 176 5.82 10.52 -1.38
C ILE A 176 7.26 11.02 -1.58
N ALA A 177 8.11 10.95 -0.56
CA ALA A 177 9.52 11.30 -0.67
C ALA A 177 10.23 10.43 -1.71
N GLY A 178 9.97 9.12 -1.73
CA GLY A 178 10.50 8.19 -2.71
C GLY A 178 10.08 8.51 -4.15
N ILE A 179 8.81 8.84 -4.38
CA ILE A 179 8.34 9.32 -5.70
C ILE A 179 9.08 10.59 -6.12
N MET A 180 9.29 11.52 -5.19
CA MET A 180 9.99 12.77 -5.48
C MET A 180 11.46 12.51 -5.84
N VAL A 181 12.17 11.72 -5.05
CA VAL A 181 13.56 11.34 -5.32
C VAL A 181 13.67 10.59 -6.66
N GLY A 182 12.79 9.64 -6.90
CA GLY A 182 12.76 8.84 -8.13
C GLY A 182 12.48 9.65 -9.40
N ASN A 183 11.69 10.72 -9.31
CA ASN A 183 11.33 11.57 -10.46
C ASN A 183 12.31 12.72 -10.70
N ASN A 184 13.22 13.00 -9.79
CA ASN A 184 14.23 14.04 -9.93
C ASN A 184 15.58 13.49 -10.39
N LYS A 185 16.43 14.37 -10.92
CA LYS A 185 17.81 14.02 -11.24
C LYS A 185 18.62 14.05 -9.93
N ILE A 186 19.15 12.90 -9.56
CA ILE A 186 20.03 12.74 -8.38
C ILE A 186 21.38 12.22 -8.82
N MET A 187 22.44 12.60 -8.09
CA MET A 187 23.79 12.07 -8.29
C MET A 187 23.83 10.58 -7.93
N HIS A 188 24.71 9.83 -8.59
CA HIS A 188 24.89 8.38 -8.36
C HIS A 188 23.61 7.54 -8.38
N ARG A 189 22.67 7.95 -9.24
CA ARG A 189 21.33 7.31 -9.37
C ARG A 189 21.41 5.82 -9.58
N LYS A 190 22.35 5.34 -10.41
CA LYS A 190 22.49 3.92 -10.75
C LYS A 190 22.87 3.10 -9.50
N ASP A 191 23.83 3.58 -8.73
CA ASP A 191 24.32 2.89 -7.54
C ASP A 191 23.24 2.83 -6.45
N ILE A 192 22.54 3.95 -6.26
CA ILE A 192 21.39 4.03 -5.36
C ILE A 192 20.30 3.00 -5.75
N TYR A 193 19.92 2.92 -7.02
CA TYR A 193 18.90 1.96 -7.46
C TYR A 193 19.37 0.51 -7.28
N THR A 194 20.61 0.19 -7.63
CA THR A 194 21.13 -1.18 -7.48
C THR A 194 21.14 -1.60 -6.01
N PHE A 195 21.55 -0.71 -5.12
CA PHE A 195 21.52 -0.97 -3.67
C PHE A 195 20.09 -1.15 -3.14
N MET A 196 19.18 -0.24 -3.52
CA MET A 196 17.78 -0.30 -3.07
C MET A 196 17.06 -1.54 -3.61
N ASP A 197 17.32 -1.94 -4.86
CA ASP A 197 16.78 -3.18 -5.42
C ASP A 197 17.27 -4.40 -4.61
N GLY A 198 18.57 -4.47 -4.28
CA GLY A 198 19.12 -5.54 -3.44
C GLY A 198 18.53 -5.55 -2.03
N LEU A 199 18.38 -4.38 -1.41
CA LEU A 199 17.75 -4.26 -0.08
C LEU A 199 16.28 -4.69 -0.12
N THR A 200 15.55 -4.37 -1.17
CA THR A 200 14.16 -4.80 -1.36
C THR A 200 14.06 -6.31 -1.42
N TRP A 201 14.90 -6.98 -2.21
CA TRP A 201 14.94 -8.44 -2.27
C TRP A 201 15.27 -9.08 -0.92
N LEU A 202 16.27 -8.54 -0.21
CA LEU A 202 16.66 -9.02 1.11
C LEU A 202 15.50 -8.88 2.11
N SER A 203 14.86 -7.71 2.15
CA SER A 203 13.72 -7.45 3.02
C SER A 203 12.55 -8.38 2.72
N GLN A 204 12.27 -8.65 1.46
CA GLN A 204 11.22 -9.56 1.02
C GLN A 204 11.49 -11.00 1.47
N ILE A 205 12.73 -11.48 1.34
CA ILE A 205 13.13 -12.81 1.82
C ILE A 205 12.94 -12.91 3.34
N ILE A 206 13.42 -11.92 4.10
CA ILE A 206 13.27 -11.88 5.55
C ILE A 206 11.79 -11.86 5.95
N MET A 207 10.98 -11.05 5.29
CA MET A 207 9.54 -10.94 5.55
C MET A 207 8.85 -12.31 5.36
N PHE A 208 9.06 -12.98 4.22
CA PHE A 208 8.44 -14.29 3.98
C PHE A 208 8.96 -15.39 4.90
N LEU A 209 10.24 -15.33 5.28
CA LEU A 209 10.80 -16.24 6.28
C LEU A 209 10.11 -16.05 7.64
N CYS A 210 9.99 -14.80 8.11
CA CYS A 210 9.30 -14.49 9.35
C CYS A 210 7.82 -14.91 9.32
N LEU A 211 7.13 -14.64 8.21
CA LEU A 211 5.75 -15.08 8.03
C LEU A 211 5.63 -16.61 8.10
N GLY A 212 6.53 -17.34 7.42
CA GLY A 212 6.55 -18.81 7.46
C GLY A 212 6.78 -19.37 8.86
N LEU A 213 7.61 -18.71 9.66
CA LEU A 213 7.85 -19.10 11.06
C LEU A 213 6.67 -18.81 12.01
N LEU A 214 5.87 -17.79 11.69
CA LEU A 214 4.68 -17.43 12.48
C LEU A 214 3.47 -18.32 12.19
N VAL A 215 3.47 -19.02 11.08
CA VAL A 215 2.35 -19.86 10.66
C VAL A 215 2.34 -21.16 11.47
N ASN A 216 1.17 -21.49 12.06
CA ASN A 216 0.90 -22.80 12.63
C ASN A 216 0.11 -23.64 11.60
N PRO A 217 0.74 -24.64 10.93
CA PRO A 217 0.10 -25.40 9.87
C PRO A 217 -1.16 -26.16 10.33
N HIS A 218 -1.20 -26.57 11.60
CA HIS A 218 -2.32 -27.33 12.14
C HIS A 218 -3.60 -26.46 12.22
N GLU A 219 -3.48 -25.25 12.74
CA GLU A 219 -4.59 -24.30 12.85
C GLU A 219 -5.04 -23.79 11.47
N MET A 220 -4.13 -23.73 10.48
CA MET A 220 -4.48 -23.34 9.13
C MET A 220 -5.48 -24.27 8.47
N LEU A 221 -5.41 -25.58 8.74
CA LEU A 221 -6.32 -26.56 8.15
C LEU A 221 -7.75 -26.36 8.65
N GLU A 222 -7.94 -25.95 9.89
CA GLU A 222 -9.26 -25.71 10.49
C GLU A 222 -9.99 -24.53 9.83
N VAL A 223 -9.25 -23.48 9.46
CA VAL A 223 -9.81 -22.27 8.86
C VAL A 223 -9.71 -22.24 7.32
N ALA A 224 -9.07 -23.25 6.71
CA ALA A 224 -8.71 -23.26 5.30
C ALA A 224 -9.92 -23.07 4.35
N ALA A 225 -11.04 -23.70 4.65
CA ALA A 225 -12.25 -23.61 3.82
C ALA A 225 -12.83 -22.20 3.82
N VAL A 226 -12.91 -21.57 5.00
CA VAL A 226 -13.40 -20.20 5.16
C VAL A 226 -12.42 -19.20 4.51
N ALA A 227 -11.14 -19.38 4.75
CA ALA A 227 -10.09 -18.54 4.17
C ALA A 227 -10.08 -18.60 2.64
N LEU A 228 -10.24 -19.80 2.06
CA LEU A 228 -10.34 -19.99 0.62
C LEU A 228 -11.56 -19.28 0.04
N LEU A 229 -12.72 -19.38 0.68
CA LEU A 229 -13.93 -18.69 0.27
C LEU A 229 -13.78 -17.18 0.29
N ILE A 230 -13.16 -16.64 1.34
CA ILE A 230 -12.87 -15.20 1.46
C ILE A 230 -11.92 -14.76 0.34
N GLY A 231 -10.86 -15.53 0.08
CA GLY A 231 -9.90 -15.24 -0.99
C GLY A 231 -10.55 -15.25 -2.38
N VAL A 232 -11.35 -16.26 -2.66
CA VAL A 232 -12.11 -16.38 -3.94
C VAL A 232 -13.08 -15.21 -4.09
N PHE A 233 -13.84 -14.88 -3.04
CA PHE A 233 -14.73 -13.71 -3.07
C PHE A 233 -13.98 -12.42 -3.33
N MET A 234 -12.86 -12.20 -2.64
CA MET A 234 -12.06 -10.99 -2.80
C MET A 234 -11.57 -10.84 -4.25
N ILE A 235 -11.07 -11.92 -4.86
CA ILE A 235 -10.50 -11.89 -6.22
C ILE A 235 -11.61 -11.75 -7.27
N ILE A 236 -12.72 -12.48 -7.14
CA ILE A 236 -13.74 -12.56 -8.20
C ILE A 236 -14.78 -11.45 -8.07
N ILE A 237 -15.11 -11.01 -6.85
CA ILE A 237 -16.22 -10.08 -6.61
C ILE A 237 -15.73 -8.79 -5.97
N GLY A 238 -15.04 -8.88 -4.83
CA GLY A 238 -14.68 -7.72 -4.02
C GLY A 238 -13.82 -6.71 -4.78
N ARG A 239 -12.79 -7.18 -5.44
CA ARG A 239 -11.85 -6.34 -6.19
C ARG A 239 -12.44 -5.83 -7.51
N PRO A 240 -13.02 -6.67 -8.38
CA PRO A 240 -13.68 -6.20 -9.59
C PRO A 240 -14.79 -5.18 -9.32
N LEU A 241 -15.66 -5.46 -8.34
CA LEU A 241 -16.76 -4.56 -7.99
C LEU A 241 -16.24 -3.17 -7.56
N SER A 242 -15.21 -3.14 -6.73
CA SER A 242 -14.57 -1.89 -6.28
C SER A 242 -13.98 -1.10 -7.43
N VAL A 243 -13.25 -1.78 -8.33
CA VAL A 243 -12.64 -1.16 -9.52
C VAL A 243 -13.72 -0.63 -10.46
N PHE A 244 -14.76 -1.42 -10.73
CA PHE A 244 -15.86 -0.98 -11.60
C PHE A 244 -16.57 0.23 -11.03
N LEU A 245 -16.92 0.24 -9.74
CA LEU A 245 -17.58 1.38 -9.09
C LEU A 245 -16.75 2.66 -9.16
N CYS A 246 -15.46 2.57 -8.87
CA CYS A 246 -14.59 3.73 -8.88
C CYS A 246 -14.26 4.23 -10.30
N LEU A 247 -14.22 3.34 -11.29
CA LEU A 247 -13.96 3.72 -12.68
C LEU A 247 -15.24 4.11 -13.46
N LEU A 248 -16.41 4.02 -12.84
CA LEU A 248 -17.69 4.47 -13.46
C LEU A 248 -17.61 5.92 -14.01
N PRO A 249 -17.05 6.91 -13.28
CA PRO A 249 -16.97 8.28 -13.78
C PRO A 249 -16.05 8.44 -14.99
N PHE A 250 -15.12 7.51 -15.24
CA PHE A 250 -14.14 7.60 -16.31
C PHE A 250 -14.60 6.89 -17.58
N ARG A 251 -15.36 7.61 -18.42
CA ARG A 251 -15.88 7.08 -19.70
C ARG A 251 -14.80 6.74 -20.73
N LYS A 252 -13.56 7.25 -20.56
CA LYS A 252 -12.44 7.02 -21.51
C LYS A 252 -11.71 5.68 -21.33
N ILE A 253 -11.95 4.96 -20.24
CA ILE A 253 -11.30 3.69 -19.96
C ILE A 253 -12.17 2.58 -20.56
N THR A 254 -11.59 1.82 -21.50
CA THR A 254 -12.27 0.69 -22.15
C THR A 254 -12.58 -0.43 -21.16
N MET A 255 -13.67 -1.17 -21.37
CA MET A 255 -14.06 -2.32 -20.52
C MET A 255 -12.92 -3.34 -20.37
N LYS A 256 -12.17 -3.60 -21.45
CA LYS A 256 -10.99 -4.51 -21.40
C LYS A 256 -9.92 -4.02 -20.44
N SER A 257 -9.68 -2.70 -20.37
CA SER A 257 -8.72 -2.12 -19.43
C SER A 257 -9.22 -2.14 -17.98
N ARG A 258 -10.54 -2.05 -17.76
CA ARG A 258 -11.15 -2.16 -16.42
C ARG A 258 -11.01 -3.58 -15.87
N ILE A 259 -11.30 -4.59 -16.70
CA ILE A 259 -11.13 -6.00 -16.35
C ILE A 259 -9.66 -6.35 -16.08
N PHE A 260 -8.72 -5.73 -16.80
CA PHE A 260 -7.29 -5.98 -16.61
C PHE A 260 -6.76 -5.40 -15.30
N VAL A 261 -7.34 -4.33 -14.78
CA VAL A 261 -6.95 -3.67 -13.53
C VAL A 261 -7.70 -4.28 -12.33
N SER A 262 -8.85 -4.91 -12.55
CA SER A 262 -9.64 -5.59 -11.53
C SER A 262 -9.02 -6.94 -11.12
#